data_3e437495d49d04714b85582fbc0a12e9
#
_entry.id   3e437495d49d04714b85582fbc0a12e9
#
_cell.length_a   1.000
_cell.length_b   1.000
_cell.length_c   1.000
_cell.angle_alpha   90.00
_cell.angle_beta   90.00
_cell.angle_gamma   90.00
#
_symmetry.space_group_name_H-M   'P 1'
#
loop_
_entity.id
_entity.type
_entity.pdbx_description
1 polymer ?
#
loop_
_entity_poly.entity_id
_entity_poly.type
_entity_poly.pdbx_seq_one_letter_code
_entity_poly.pdbx_strand_id
1 'polypeptide(L)'
;MVSQSLSYIRIGCTSNAELKALKPALKELRKCMPDIYPMLFLRDYSRLKTMFESGHIDIMLVTKDMIENTDCTFKPIKNMKSYALISDDYNKTTEDNKDLHSMSAISFDDLKGHCLLLLNQRLIPFTQGNLLQEKLVLHSQDNYHFICENSQTSELLAQCGYGIAILPEFCIDSPLDNCRILPITDQREIQYGIAYNKTRSTKDTKKICNILISNLKPQ
;
A
#
# COMPACT_ATOMS: atom_id res chain seq x y z
N MET A 1 -2.43 -13.58 -43.01
CA MET A 1 -2.23 -12.85 -41.74
C MET A 1 -2.96 -13.60 -40.65
N VAL A 2 -2.23 -14.31 -39.79
CA VAL A 2 -2.84 -14.95 -38.62
C VAL A 2 -3.21 -13.81 -37.67
N SER A 3 -4.49 -13.60 -37.42
CA SER A 3 -4.98 -12.67 -36.42
C SER A 3 -4.47 -13.18 -35.05
N GLN A 4 -3.37 -12.60 -34.56
CA GLN A 4 -2.94 -12.83 -33.18
C GLN A 4 -4.07 -12.33 -32.25
N SER A 5 -4.75 -13.26 -31.61
CA SER A 5 -5.75 -12.90 -30.60
C SER A 5 -5.00 -12.35 -29.40
N LEU A 6 -5.06 -11.05 -29.19
CA LEU A 6 -4.51 -10.39 -28.01
C LEU A 6 -5.21 -10.93 -26.76
N SER A 7 -4.41 -11.45 -25.84
CA SER A 7 -4.89 -11.87 -24.55
C SER A 7 -4.65 -10.76 -23.51
N TYR A 8 -5.58 -10.62 -22.57
CA TYR A 8 -5.48 -9.60 -21.51
C TYR A 8 -5.26 -10.25 -20.17
N ILE A 9 -4.48 -9.57 -19.31
CA ILE A 9 -4.36 -9.90 -17.88
C ILE A 9 -4.74 -8.67 -17.06
N ARG A 10 -5.70 -8.81 -16.17
CA ARG A 10 -6.26 -7.71 -15.36
C ARG A 10 -5.62 -7.71 -13.98
N ILE A 11 -4.87 -6.65 -13.68
CA ILE A 11 -4.10 -6.50 -12.44
C ILE A 11 -4.67 -5.33 -11.65
N GLY A 12 -5.06 -5.58 -10.39
CA GLY A 12 -5.59 -4.59 -9.46
C GLY A 12 -4.55 -4.17 -8.42
N CYS A 13 -4.53 -2.88 -8.12
CA CYS A 13 -3.73 -2.26 -7.06
C CYS A 13 -4.49 -1.10 -6.41
N THR A 14 -4.06 -0.70 -5.21
CA THR A 14 -4.76 0.29 -4.38
C THR A 14 -4.08 1.66 -4.36
N SER A 15 -2.80 1.74 -4.75
CA SER A 15 -2.01 2.96 -4.67
C SER A 15 -1.20 3.23 -5.94
N ASN A 16 -0.82 4.50 -6.15
CA ASN A 16 0.11 4.87 -7.22
C ASN A 16 1.51 4.30 -6.98
N ALA A 17 1.92 4.14 -5.74
CA ALA A 17 3.18 3.50 -5.39
C ALA A 17 3.23 2.05 -5.91
N GLU A 18 2.14 1.28 -5.73
CA GLU A 18 2.02 -0.07 -6.30
C GLU A 18 2.07 -0.06 -7.83
N LEU A 19 1.38 0.89 -8.50
CA LEU A 19 1.44 1.01 -9.96
C LEU A 19 2.88 1.25 -10.45
N LYS A 20 3.61 2.15 -9.79
CA LYS A 20 5.00 2.44 -10.13
C LYS A 20 5.92 1.24 -9.88
N ALA A 21 5.69 0.52 -8.79
CA ALA A 21 6.44 -0.70 -8.44
C ALA A 21 6.26 -1.82 -9.47
N LEU A 22 5.14 -1.88 -10.20
CA LEU A 22 4.92 -2.86 -11.28
C LEU A 22 5.81 -2.64 -12.51
N LYS A 23 6.43 -1.46 -12.67
CA LYS A 23 7.18 -1.10 -13.89
C LYS A 23 8.25 -2.13 -14.31
N PRO A 24 9.15 -2.63 -13.45
CA PRO A 24 10.12 -3.65 -13.85
C PRO A 24 9.46 -4.97 -14.25
N ALA A 25 8.43 -5.40 -13.52
CA ALA A 25 7.69 -6.61 -13.81
C ALA A 25 6.95 -6.55 -15.16
N LEU A 26 6.35 -5.40 -15.48
CA LEU A 26 5.67 -5.18 -16.76
C LEU A 26 6.65 -5.17 -17.94
N LYS A 27 7.87 -4.61 -17.75
CA LYS A 27 8.93 -4.68 -18.75
C LYS A 27 9.34 -6.14 -19.03
N GLU A 28 9.48 -6.95 -17.97
CA GLU A 28 9.83 -8.36 -18.12
C GLU A 28 8.67 -9.16 -18.73
N LEU A 29 7.44 -8.90 -18.33
CA LEU A 29 6.25 -9.49 -18.94
C LEU A 29 6.20 -9.23 -20.44
N ARG A 30 6.47 -8.00 -20.89
CA ARG A 30 6.49 -7.66 -22.32
C ARG A 30 7.51 -8.46 -23.12
N LYS A 31 8.67 -8.78 -22.51
CA LYS A 31 9.70 -9.62 -23.17
C LYS A 31 9.30 -11.10 -23.21
N CYS A 32 8.80 -11.63 -22.09
CA CYS A 32 8.54 -13.06 -21.95
C CYS A 32 7.20 -13.51 -22.56
N MET A 33 6.23 -12.61 -22.65
CA MET A 33 4.84 -12.87 -23.09
C MET A 33 4.30 -11.69 -23.91
N PRO A 34 4.85 -11.44 -25.12
CA PRO A 34 4.55 -10.24 -25.91
C PRO A 34 3.09 -10.12 -26.38
N ASP A 35 2.35 -11.24 -26.42
CA ASP A 35 0.95 -11.27 -26.83
C ASP A 35 -0.03 -11.01 -25.68
N ILE A 36 0.48 -10.82 -24.46
CA ILE A 36 -0.34 -10.51 -23.29
C ILE A 36 -0.27 -9.01 -22.96
N TYR A 37 -1.45 -8.40 -22.90
CA TYR A 37 -1.61 -7.00 -22.56
C TYR A 37 -2.13 -6.84 -21.12
N PRO A 38 -1.39 -6.13 -20.24
CA PRO A 38 -1.85 -5.85 -18.91
C PRO A 38 -2.88 -4.72 -18.90
N MET A 39 -4.02 -4.97 -18.27
CA MET A 39 -5.02 -3.95 -17.91
C MET A 39 -4.86 -3.64 -16.42
N LEU A 40 -4.46 -2.42 -16.10
CA LEU A 40 -4.19 -2.01 -14.72
C LEU A 40 -5.40 -1.29 -14.13
N PHE A 41 -5.81 -1.71 -12.95
CA PHE A 41 -6.94 -1.14 -12.21
C PHE A 41 -6.44 -0.55 -10.90
N LEU A 42 -6.51 0.78 -10.77
CA LEU A 42 -6.28 1.49 -9.53
C LEU A 42 -7.62 1.83 -8.90
N ARG A 43 -7.96 1.18 -7.79
CA ARG A 43 -9.24 1.35 -7.10
C ARG A 43 -9.04 1.21 -5.59
N ASP A 44 -10.01 1.68 -4.80
CA ASP A 44 -10.09 1.32 -3.39
C ASP A 44 -10.21 -0.20 -3.20
N TYR A 45 -9.76 -0.67 -2.05
CA TYR A 45 -9.72 -2.11 -1.78
C TYR A 45 -11.10 -2.77 -1.87
N SER A 46 -12.13 -2.14 -1.34
CA SER A 46 -13.49 -2.70 -1.34
C SER A 46 -13.97 -3.00 -2.77
N ARG A 47 -13.74 -2.05 -3.67
CA ARG A 47 -14.07 -2.20 -5.08
C ARG A 47 -13.20 -3.24 -5.79
N LEU A 48 -11.88 -3.27 -5.49
CA LEU A 48 -10.98 -4.29 -6.03
C LEU A 48 -11.40 -5.69 -5.59
N LYS A 49 -11.74 -5.87 -4.33
CA LYS A 49 -12.23 -7.14 -3.79
C LYS A 49 -13.47 -7.62 -4.55
N THR A 50 -14.48 -6.77 -4.69
CA THR A 50 -15.70 -7.08 -5.44
C THR A 50 -15.38 -7.47 -6.90
N MET A 51 -14.51 -6.71 -7.57
CA MET A 51 -14.10 -7.00 -8.95
C MET A 51 -13.30 -8.31 -9.05
N PHE A 52 -12.49 -8.63 -8.05
CA PHE A 52 -11.72 -9.86 -8.00
C PHE A 52 -12.64 -11.09 -7.79
N GLU A 53 -13.55 -11.02 -6.84
CA GLU A 53 -14.52 -12.07 -6.54
C GLU A 53 -15.46 -12.33 -7.73
N SER A 54 -15.88 -11.29 -8.43
CA SER A 54 -16.70 -11.39 -9.65
C SER A 54 -15.93 -11.77 -10.91
N GLY A 55 -14.59 -11.86 -10.84
CA GLY A 55 -13.74 -12.26 -11.97
C GLY A 55 -13.44 -11.16 -12.98
N HIS A 56 -13.62 -9.90 -12.60
CA HIS A 56 -13.21 -8.75 -13.41
C HIS A 56 -11.74 -8.36 -13.21
N ILE A 57 -11.07 -8.94 -12.21
CA ILE A 57 -9.64 -8.85 -11.94
C ILE A 57 -9.09 -10.26 -11.82
N ASP A 58 -7.92 -10.52 -12.43
CA ASP A 58 -7.27 -11.81 -12.43
C ASP A 58 -6.22 -11.92 -11.32
N ILE A 59 -5.50 -10.82 -11.08
CA ILE A 59 -4.41 -10.71 -10.10
C ILE A 59 -4.61 -9.42 -9.30
N MET A 60 -4.42 -9.50 -7.99
CA MET A 60 -4.53 -8.34 -7.10
C MET A 60 -3.29 -8.25 -6.22
N LEU A 61 -2.68 -7.06 -6.14
CA LEU A 61 -1.70 -6.72 -5.11
C LEU A 61 -2.44 -6.47 -3.80
N VAL A 62 -1.99 -7.09 -2.69
CA VAL A 62 -2.83 -7.15 -1.50
C VAL A 62 -2.02 -7.62 -0.28
N THR A 63 -2.46 -7.26 0.91
CA THR A 63 -1.99 -7.88 2.15
C THR A 63 -2.78 -9.15 2.45
N LYS A 64 -2.17 -10.08 3.19
CA LYS A 64 -2.78 -11.38 3.47
C LYS A 64 -4.10 -11.27 4.23
N ASP A 65 -4.18 -10.38 5.19
CA ASP A 65 -5.37 -10.16 6.02
C ASP A 65 -6.54 -9.52 5.24
N MET A 66 -6.26 -8.79 4.17
CA MET A 66 -7.31 -8.26 3.28
C MET A 66 -8.11 -9.35 2.56
N ILE A 67 -7.53 -10.52 2.36
CA ILE A 67 -8.15 -11.62 1.61
C ILE A 67 -8.58 -12.79 2.49
N GLU A 68 -8.56 -12.62 3.80
CA GLU A 68 -9.19 -13.57 4.70
C GLU A 68 -10.66 -13.78 4.28
N ASN A 69 -11.07 -15.03 4.16
CA ASN A 69 -12.40 -15.44 3.65
C ASN A 69 -12.64 -15.22 2.14
N THR A 70 -11.59 -15.02 1.34
CA THR A 70 -11.70 -14.98 -0.12
C THR A 70 -11.12 -16.26 -0.72
N ASP A 71 -11.86 -16.92 -1.65
CA ASP A 71 -11.37 -18.13 -2.34
C ASP A 71 -10.31 -17.76 -3.38
N CYS A 72 -9.08 -17.67 -2.91
CA CYS A 72 -7.93 -17.30 -3.74
C CYS A 72 -6.66 -18.05 -3.32
N THR A 73 -5.66 -17.97 -4.19
CA THR A 73 -4.28 -18.34 -3.86
C THR A 73 -3.51 -17.08 -3.55
N PHE A 74 -2.93 -17.00 -2.36
CA PHE A 74 -2.03 -15.93 -1.97
C PHE A 74 -0.58 -16.37 -2.10
N LYS A 75 0.26 -15.50 -2.68
CA LYS A 75 1.71 -15.68 -2.75
C LYS A 75 2.40 -14.48 -2.11
N PRO A 76 3.13 -14.66 -1.01
CA PRO A 76 3.82 -13.56 -0.33
C PRO A 76 5.00 -13.05 -1.17
N ILE A 77 5.21 -11.74 -1.11
CA ILE A 77 6.35 -11.02 -1.69
C ILE A 77 7.30 -10.60 -0.58
N LYS A 78 6.80 -9.88 0.43
CA LYS A 78 7.56 -9.37 1.57
C LYS A 78 6.67 -9.11 2.78
N ASN A 79 7.30 -8.91 3.93
CA ASN A 79 6.64 -8.31 5.08
C ASN A 79 6.73 -6.79 4.97
N MET A 80 5.69 -6.11 5.40
CA MET A 80 5.57 -4.65 5.36
C MET A 80 5.16 -4.09 6.72
N LYS A 81 5.48 -2.81 6.92
CA LYS A 81 5.09 -2.00 8.08
C LYS A 81 4.36 -0.75 7.61
N SER A 82 3.79 -0.03 8.55
CA SER A 82 3.38 1.36 8.34
C SER A 82 4.50 2.30 8.77
N TYR A 83 4.51 3.47 8.18
CA TYR A 83 5.51 4.50 8.42
C TYR A 83 4.82 5.82 8.73
N ALA A 84 5.53 6.65 9.50
CA ALA A 84 5.19 8.05 9.71
C ALA A 84 5.97 8.90 8.69
N LEU A 85 5.27 9.73 7.94
CA LEU A 85 5.84 10.70 7.00
C LEU A 85 5.81 12.08 7.66
N ILE A 86 6.97 12.68 7.82
CA ILE A 86 7.15 13.95 8.54
C ILE A 86 7.93 14.91 7.64
N SER A 87 7.31 16.03 7.26
CA SER A 87 8.01 17.07 6.50
C SER A 87 9.09 17.75 7.34
N ASP A 88 10.19 18.12 6.71
CA ASP A 88 11.23 18.95 7.34
C ASP A 88 10.68 20.31 7.79
N ASP A 89 9.59 20.78 7.16
CA ASP A 89 8.88 22.01 7.51
C ASP A 89 7.81 21.83 8.60
N TYR A 90 7.61 20.59 9.07
CA TYR A 90 6.62 20.32 10.11
C TYR A 90 7.09 20.82 11.47
N ASN A 91 6.62 21.99 11.85
CA ASN A 91 6.90 22.60 13.15
C ASN A 91 5.74 22.35 14.09
N LYS A 92 5.98 21.56 15.13
CA LYS A 92 5.05 21.43 16.22
C LYS A 92 5.24 22.56 17.22
N THR A 93 4.20 23.34 17.43
CA THR A 93 4.09 24.30 18.52
C THR A 93 3.55 23.61 19.80
N THR A 94 4.27 22.64 20.36
CA THR A 94 3.86 22.00 21.62
C THR A 94 5.01 21.99 22.62
N GLU A 95 4.63 22.00 23.91
CA GLU A 95 5.55 22.12 25.05
C GLU A 95 6.52 20.94 25.22
N ASP A 96 6.23 19.79 24.61
CA ASP A 96 7.12 18.62 24.61
C ASP A 96 8.13 18.71 23.47
N ASN A 97 9.34 19.11 23.82
CA ASN A 97 10.50 19.33 22.92
C ASN A 97 11.10 18.03 22.33
N LYS A 98 10.31 17.03 21.94
CA LYS A 98 10.85 15.88 21.20
C LYS A 98 11.11 16.25 19.75
N ASP A 99 12.37 16.29 19.37
CA ASP A 99 12.78 16.52 17.99
C ASP A 99 12.58 15.23 17.16
N LEU A 100 11.40 15.10 16.53
CA LEU A 100 11.10 13.96 15.65
C LEU A 100 12.06 13.86 14.47
N HIS A 101 12.70 14.96 14.09
CA HIS A 101 13.64 14.99 12.96
C HIS A 101 14.97 14.31 13.28
N SER A 102 15.32 14.12 14.54
CA SER A 102 16.53 13.39 14.96
C SER A 102 16.32 11.87 15.10
N MET A 103 15.07 11.40 15.07
CA MET A 103 14.73 9.99 15.30
C MET A 103 15.00 9.11 14.08
N SER A 104 15.34 7.85 14.31
CA SER A 104 15.45 6.79 13.28
C SER A 104 14.21 5.90 13.17
N ALA A 105 13.36 5.93 14.20
CA ALA A 105 12.07 5.24 14.29
C ALA A 105 11.16 6.00 15.24
N ILE A 106 9.85 5.77 15.18
CA ILE A 106 8.86 6.50 15.95
C ILE A 106 7.92 5.53 16.67
N SER A 107 7.60 5.81 17.93
CA SER A 107 6.60 5.07 18.72
C SER A 107 5.26 5.82 18.75
N PHE A 108 4.21 5.18 19.27
CA PHE A 108 2.92 5.86 19.49
C PHE A 108 3.05 7.01 20.49
N ASP A 109 3.92 6.86 21.51
CA ASP A 109 4.16 7.91 22.49
C ASP A 109 4.82 9.15 21.87
N ASP A 110 5.65 8.95 20.85
CA ASP A 110 6.28 10.06 20.14
C ASP A 110 5.30 10.82 19.24
N LEU A 111 4.20 10.20 18.86
CA LEU A 111 3.14 10.80 18.05
C LEU A 111 2.10 11.58 18.86
N LYS A 112 2.14 11.51 20.20
CA LYS A 112 1.19 12.23 21.06
C LYS A 112 1.23 13.73 20.84
N GLY A 113 0.05 14.34 20.80
CA GLY A 113 -0.16 15.78 20.61
C GLY A 113 0.22 16.28 19.20
N HIS A 114 0.59 15.40 18.23
CA HIS A 114 0.79 15.77 16.84
C HIS A 114 -0.51 15.65 16.02
N CYS A 115 -0.63 16.45 14.98
CA CYS A 115 -1.69 16.29 14.00
C CYS A 115 -1.43 15.04 13.13
N LEU A 116 -2.33 14.08 13.13
CA LEU A 116 -2.20 12.83 12.35
C LEU A 116 -3.07 12.87 11.09
N LEU A 117 -2.47 12.51 9.97
CA LEU A 117 -3.14 12.35 8.68
C LEU A 117 -3.34 10.84 8.44
N LEU A 118 -4.55 10.37 8.67
CA LEU A 118 -4.93 8.96 8.62
C LEU A 118 -5.69 8.66 7.33
N LEU A 119 -5.61 7.44 6.84
CA LEU A 119 -6.40 7.03 5.69
C LEU A 119 -7.83 6.62 6.10
N ASN A 120 -8.78 6.87 5.22
CA ASN A 120 -10.12 6.36 5.36
C ASN A 120 -10.09 4.83 5.47
N GLN A 121 -10.80 4.27 6.44
CA GLN A 121 -10.84 2.82 6.70
C GLN A 121 -11.27 1.98 5.48
N ARG A 122 -12.05 2.55 4.56
CA ARG A 122 -12.43 1.89 3.30
C ARG A 122 -11.24 1.64 2.38
N LEU A 123 -10.16 2.42 2.53
CA LEU A 123 -8.93 2.27 1.76
C LEU A 123 -7.98 1.25 2.38
N ILE A 124 -8.11 1.02 3.69
CA ILE A 124 -7.28 0.09 4.45
C ILE A 124 -8.20 -0.84 5.28
N PRO A 125 -9.05 -1.64 4.66
CA PRO A 125 -9.99 -2.51 5.38
C PRO A 125 -9.33 -3.80 5.89
N PHE A 126 -8.03 -3.80 6.13
CA PHE A 126 -7.33 -4.90 6.74
C PHE A 126 -7.22 -4.70 8.25
N THR A 127 -7.42 -5.77 8.99
CA THR A 127 -7.55 -5.75 10.46
C THR A 127 -6.35 -5.08 11.13
N GLN A 128 -5.13 -5.39 10.69
CA GLN A 128 -3.92 -4.85 11.35
C GLN A 128 -3.75 -3.35 11.12
N GLY A 129 -4.05 -2.82 9.92
CA GLY A 129 -3.96 -1.38 9.64
C GLY A 129 -5.04 -0.59 10.36
N ASN A 130 -6.27 -1.10 10.41
CA ASN A 130 -7.34 -0.48 11.18
C ASN A 130 -7.02 -0.47 12.67
N LEU A 131 -6.54 -1.59 13.22
CA LEU A 131 -6.09 -1.67 14.62
C LEU A 131 -4.94 -0.69 14.91
N LEU A 132 -4.03 -0.48 13.97
CA LEU A 132 -2.96 0.52 14.13
C LEU A 132 -3.56 1.93 14.24
N GLN A 133 -4.44 2.31 13.31
CA GLN A 133 -5.08 3.62 13.33
C GLN A 133 -5.98 3.83 14.54
N GLU A 134 -6.77 2.82 14.93
CA GLU A 134 -7.59 2.84 16.14
C GLU A 134 -6.73 3.02 17.40
N LYS A 135 -5.62 2.29 17.51
CA LYS A 135 -4.69 2.45 18.62
C LYS A 135 -4.08 3.84 18.66
N LEU A 136 -3.68 4.40 17.52
CA LEU A 136 -3.16 5.75 17.44
C LEU A 136 -4.19 6.78 17.91
N VAL A 137 -5.43 6.67 17.47
CA VAL A 137 -6.52 7.56 17.89
C VAL A 137 -6.82 7.42 19.38
N LEU A 138 -6.86 6.19 19.90
CA LEU A 138 -7.14 5.93 21.31
C LEU A 138 -5.96 6.34 22.23
N HIS A 139 -4.74 6.17 21.78
CA HIS A 139 -3.54 6.47 22.55
C HIS A 139 -3.26 7.97 22.64
N SER A 140 -3.78 8.72 21.72
CA SER A 140 -3.56 10.16 21.55
C SER A 140 -4.86 10.94 21.68
N GLN A 141 -5.49 10.89 22.88
CA GLN A 141 -6.75 11.61 23.16
C GLN A 141 -6.67 13.12 22.89
N ASP A 142 -5.46 13.68 22.89
CA ASP A 142 -5.19 15.10 22.63
C ASP A 142 -4.75 15.38 21.18
N ASN A 143 -4.76 14.37 20.28
CA ASN A 143 -4.33 14.56 18.90
C ASN A 143 -5.49 15.04 18.03
N TYR A 144 -5.21 16.03 17.20
CA TYR A 144 -6.03 16.28 16.03
C TYR A 144 -5.72 15.20 14.98
N HIS A 145 -6.75 14.63 14.37
CA HIS A 145 -6.57 13.73 13.23
C HIS A 145 -7.50 14.11 12.09
N PHE A 146 -6.96 14.03 10.88
CA PHE A 146 -7.72 14.24 9.65
C PHE A 146 -7.74 12.94 8.85
N ILE A 147 -8.91 12.58 8.35
CA ILE A 147 -9.09 11.41 7.49
C ILE A 147 -8.90 11.83 6.05
N CYS A 148 -7.89 11.27 5.41
CA CYS A 148 -7.57 11.51 4.01
C CYS A 148 -8.26 10.46 3.12
N GLU A 149 -8.80 10.90 1.99
CA GLU A 149 -9.52 10.03 1.04
C GLU A 149 -8.60 9.13 0.19
N ASN A 150 -7.29 9.40 0.17
CA ASN A 150 -6.28 8.55 -0.49
C ASN A 150 -4.89 8.85 0.05
N SER A 151 -3.93 7.97 -0.26
CA SER A 151 -2.54 8.12 0.18
C SER A 151 -1.86 9.36 -0.41
N GLN A 152 -2.15 9.71 -1.66
CA GLN A 152 -1.56 10.87 -2.33
C GLN A 152 -1.93 12.19 -1.63
N THR A 153 -3.20 12.31 -1.22
CA THR A 153 -3.63 13.47 -0.43
C THR A 153 -2.94 13.52 0.93
N SER A 154 -2.80 12.37 1.59
CA SER A 154 -2.11 12.27 2.87
C SER A 154 -0.63 12.63 2.75
N GLU A 155 0.06 12.12 1.71
CA GLU A 155 1.46 12.46 1.40
C GLU A 155 1.63 13.95 1.11
N LEU A 156 0.79 14.52 0.26
CA LEU A 156 0.85 15.94 -0.09
C LEU A 156 0.67 16.84 1.13
N LEU A 157 -0.31 16.56 1.97
CA LEU A 157 -0.54 17.32 3.20
C LEU A 157 0.63 17.18 4.18
N ALA A 158 1.21 15.99 4.30
CA ALA A 158 2.40 15.78 5.12
C ALA A 158 3.59 16.58 4.59
N GLN A 159 3.87 16.53 3.28
CA GLN A 159 4.95 17.31 2.65
C GLN A 159 4.78 18.83 2.84
N CYS A 160 3.54 19.30 2.89
CA CYS A 160 3.22 20.71 3.16
C CYS A 160 3.21 21.07 4.66
N GLY A 161 3.58 20.15 5.55
CA GLY A 161 3.69 20.41 6.98
C GLY A 161 2.36 20.50 7.74
N TYR A 162 1.24 20.00 7.17
CA TYR A 162 -0.08 20.03 7.85
C TYR A 162 -0.23 18.96 8.94
N GLY A 163 0.64 17.95 8.96
CA GLY A 163 0.59 16.88 9.96
C GLY A 163 1.54 15.74 9.61
N ILE A 164 1.47 14.68 10.39
CA ILE A 164 2.23 13.45 10.21
C ILE A 164 1.34 12.43 9.53
N ALA A 165 1.70 12.02 8.30
CA ALA A 165 0.93 10.98 7.60
C ALA A 165 1.34 9.59 8.09
N ILE A 166 0.33 8.76 8.39
CA ILE A 166 0.53 7.36 8.79
C ILE A 166 0.09 6.46 7.64
N LEU A 167 1.05 5.90 6.93
CA LEU A 167 0.81 5.15 5.70
C LEU A 167 1.44 3.77 5.73
N PRO A 168 0.74 2.73 5.20
CA PRO A 168 1.39 1.46 4.88
C PRO A 168 2.46 1.66 3.81
N GLU A 169 3.53 0.88 3.88
CA GLU A 169 4.66 0.95 2.94
C GLU A 169 4.23 0.92 1.46
N PHE A 170 3.25 0.08 1.10
CA PHE A 170 2.75 -0.03 -0.27
C PHE A 170 1.94 1.17 -0.76
N CYS A 171 1.65 2.11 0.12
CA CYS A 171 0.98 3.37 -0.21
C CYS A 171 1.97 4.52 -0.41
N ILE A 172 3.23 4.39 0.00
CA ILE A 172 4.22 5.47 -0.02
C ILE A 172 4.87 5.56 -1.40
N ASP A 173 4.71 6.70 -2.05
CA ASP A 173 5.27 6.97 -3.38
C ASP A 173 6.67 7.63 -3.28
N SER A 174 7.63 6.87 -2.75
CA SER A 174 9.01 7.33 -2.54
C SER A 174 9.79 7.42 -3.87
N PRO A 175 10.76 8.35 -4.02
CA PRO A 175 11.21 9.32 -3.01
C PRO A 175 10.24 10.49 -2.83
N LEU A 176 10.14 10.98 -1.59
CA LEU A 176 9.38 12.17 -1.24
C LEU A 176 10.34 13.34 -0.98
N ASP A 177 10.06 14.50 -1.55
CA ASP A 177 10.85 15.69 -1.33
C ASP A 177 10.57 16.26 0.08
N ASN A 178 11.62 16.70 0.77
CA ASN A 178 11.57 17.37 2.08
C ASN A 178 10.74 16.59 3.13
N CYS A 179 10.78 15.25 3.08
CA CYS A 179 9.98 14.44 3.96
C CYS A 179 10.77 13.22 4.45
N ARG A 180 10.79 13.01 5.75
CA ARG A 180 11.37 11.83 6.37
C ARG A 180 10.33 10.72 6.48
N ILE A 181 10.77 9.50 6.24
CA ILE A 181 9.94 8.30 6.34
C ILE A 181 10.48 7.49 7.51
N LEU A 182 9.77 7.46 8.62
CA LEU A 182 10.19 6.81 9.86
C LEU A 182 9.34 5.57 10.13
N PRO A 183 9.94 4.39 10.37
CA PRO A 183 9.18 3.19 10.72
C PRO A 183 8.52 3.37 12.10
N ILE A 184 7.28 2.91 12.22
CA ILE A 184 6.56 2.87 13.50
C ILE A 184 6.95 1.58 14.23
N THR A 185 7.34 1.68 15.50
CA THR A 185 7.85 0.54 16.30
C THR A 185 6.73 -0.32 16.87
N ASP A 186 5.60 0.26 17.28
CA ASP A 186 4.52 -0.39 18.04
C ASP A 186 3.52 -1.14 17.16
N GLN A 187 3.99 -1.76 16.08
CA GLN A 187 3.16 -2.46 15.12
C GLN A 187 3.67 -3.85 14.78
N ARG A 188 2.78 -4.69 14.27
CA ARG A 188 3.13 -5.97 13.67
C ARG A 188 3.36 -5.82 12.18
N GLU A 189 4.28 -6.62 11.65
CA GLU A 189 4.46 -6.74 10.21
C GLU A 189 3.25 -7.43 9.56
N ILE A 190 2.96 -7.00 8.34
CA ILE A 190 1.86 -7.50 7.52
C ILE A 190 2.44 -8.18 6.29
N GLN A 191 2.01 -9.40 5.98
CA GLN A 191 2.42 -10.07 4.75
C GLN A 191 1.76 -9.40 3.54
N TYR A 192 2.58 -8.85 2.66
CA TYR A 192 2.16 -8.28 1.38
C TYR A 192 2.50 -9.21 0.23
N GLY A 193 1.63 -9.32 -0.75
CA GLY A 193 1.82 -10.24 -1.85
C GLY A 193 0.81 -10.08 -2.97
N ILE A 194 0.65 -11.17 -3.71
CA ILE A 194 -0.26 -11.28 -4.85
C ILE A 194 -1.33 -12.31 -4.53
N ALA A 195 -2.58 -11.94 -4.79
CA ALA A 195 -3.70 -12.86 -4.82
C ALA A 195 -4.17 -13.09 -6.24
N TYR A 196 -4.50 -14.34 -6.59
CA TYR A 196 -5.17 -14.71 -7.82
C TYR A 196 -6.24 -15.78 -7.56
N ASN A 197 -7.31 -15.78 -8.36
CA ASN A 197 -8.43 -16.69 -8.18
C ASN A 197 -7.98 -18.15 -8.43
N LYS A 198 -8.28 -19.04 -7.50
CA LYS A 198 -7.83 -20.44 -7.54
C LYS A 198 -8.46 -21.22 -8.69
N THR A 199 -9.73 -21.00 -8.94
CA THR A 199 -10.51 -21.77 -9.92
C THR A 199 -10.42 -21.23 -11.34
N ARG A 200 -10.22 -19.91 -11.50
CA ARG A 200 -10.15 -19.22 -12.80
C ARG A 200 -8.75 -18.98 -13.31
N SER A 201 -7.72 -19.33 -12.53
CA SER A 201 -6.33 -19.13 -12.95
C SER A 201 -5.89 -20.12 -14.00
N THR A 202 -5.21 -19.62 -15.04
CA THR A 202 -4.59 -20.39 -16.12
C THR A 202 -3.11 -20.64 -15.82
N LYS A 203 -2.44 -21.41 -16.71
CA LYS A 203 -0.98 -21.54 -16.68
C LYS A 203 -0.30 -20.18 -16.87
N ASP A 204 -0.84 -19.34 -17.74
CA ASP A 204 -0.33 -17.99 -18.00
C ASP A 204 -0.49 -17.07 -16.78
N THR A 205 -1.64 -17.11 -16.12
CA THR A 205 -1.84 -16.39 -14.85
C THR A 205 -0.74 -16.73 -13.83
N LYS A 206 -0.45 -18.02 -13.65
CA LYS A 206 0.60 -18.47 -12.72
C LYS A 206 2.00 -18.01 -13.14
N LYS A 207 2.30 -18.05 -14.44
CA LYS A 207 3.59 -17.57 -15.00
C LYS A 207 3.74 -16.06 -14.79
N ILE A 208 2.68 -15.30 -15.04
CA ILE A 208 2.65 -13.85 -14.80
C ILE A 208 2.85 -13.54 -13.32
N CYS A 209 2.15 -14.23 -12.41
CA CYS A 209 2.36 -14.07 -10.97
C CYS A 209 3.82 -14.31 -10.57
N ASN A 210 4.50 -15.29 -11.13
CA ASN A 210 5.91 -15.53 -10.84
C ASN A 210 6.81 -14.38 -11.34
N ILE A 211 6.54 -13.83 -12.54
CA ILE A 211 7.24 -12.65 -13.06
C ILE A 211 7.03 -11.45 -12.13
N LEU A 212 5.79 -11.19 -11.71
CA LEU A 212 5.47 -10.10 -10.79
C LEU A 212 6.23 -10.26 -9.46
N ILE A 213 6.16 -11.44 -8.85
CA ILE A 213 6.82 -11.72 -7.56
C ILE A 213 8.34 -11.54 -7.66
N SER A 214 8.97 -12.05 -8.70
CA SER A 214 10.43 -11.98 -8.87
C SER A 214 10.93 -10.54 -9.02
N ASN A 215 10.11 -9.64 -9.56
CA ASN A 215 10.46 -8.24 -9.81
C ASN A 215 9.95 -7.27 -8.73
N LEU A 216 9.07 -7.72 -7.85
CA LEU A 216 8.54 -6.92 -6.72
C LEU A 216 9.25 -7.24 -5.39
N LYS A 217 10.04 -8.31 -5.33
CA LYS A 217 10.87 -8.60 -4.16
C LYS A 217 11.94 -7.51 -4.01
N PRO A 218 12.21 -7.06 -2.77
CA PRO A 218 13.37 -6.20 -2.52
C PRO A 218 14.63 -6.90 -3.02
N GLN A 219 15.46 -6.17 -3.74
CA GLN A 219 16.81 -6.62 -4.13
C GLN A 219 17.74 -6.54 -2.95
#